data_fda6ce10ca9deccfeee46eeafd87c601
#
_entry.id   fda6ce10ca9deccfeee46eeafd87c601
#
_cell.length_a   1.000
_cell.length_b   1.000
_cell.length_c   1.000
_cell.angle_alpha   90.00
_cell.angle_beta   90.00
_cell.angle_gamma   90.00
#
_symmetry.space_group_name_H-M   'P 1'
#
loop_
_entity.id
_entity.type
_entity.pdbx_description
1 polymer ?
#
loop_
_entity_poly.entity_id
_entity_poly.type
_entity_poly.pdbx_seq_one_letter_code
_entity_poly.pdbx_strand_id
1 'polypeptide(L)'
;TFAYQVVVDFARARNRIFTGGMAIDLALKSKGSFLYDKYNIDFDFLSPDFHRDAFDLTDLLGQDLEKDRLNAIVAMHPSTMRVRYNFQAIADITYTPHELFDLIPTIEANGCRIVHPCYQMIDQHLALSMPYANEPLINLGGRYKKDFIRQLKLMRAFPPAKYVKE
;
A
#
# COMPACT_ATOMS: atom_id res chain seq x y z
N THR A 1 15.32 5.83 6.65
CA THR A 1 15.95 4.56 6.17
C THR A 1 15.79 3.44 7.18
N PHE A 2 16.02 3.67 8.46
CA PHE A 2 15.85 2.66 9.52
C PHE A 2 14.38 2.22 9.66
N ALA A 3 13.47 3.16 9.83
CA ALA A 3 12.03 2.87 9.96
C ALA A 3 11.48 2.11 8.75
N TYR A 4 11.99 2.39 7.58
CA TYR A 4 11.66 1.68 6.34
C TYR A 4 11.92 0.17 6.47
N GLN A 5 13.12 -0.20 6.88
CA GLN A 5 13.49 -1.62 7.00
C GLN A 5 12.69 -2.33 8.07
N VAL A 6 12.42 -1.66 9.19
CA VAL A 6 11.60 -2.21 10.28
C VAL A 6 10.18 -2.53 9.80
N VAL A 7 9.56 -1.62 9.05
CA VAL A 7 8.20 -1.84 8.52
C VAL A 7 8.17 -3.00 7.53
N VAL A 8 9.14 -3.07 6.62
CA VAL A 8 9.23 -4.16 5.64
C VAL A 8 9.42 -5.51 6.34
N ASP A 9 10.35 -5.59 7.27
CA ASP A 9 10.64 -6.83 8.01
C ASP A 9 9.45 -7.27 8.86
N PHE A 10 8.76 -6.33 9.51
CA PHE A 10 7.55 -6.59 10.28
C PHE A 10 6.44 -7.19 9.39
N ALA A 11 6.13 -6.55 8.28
CA ALA A 11 5.09 -7.00 7.37
C ALA A 11 5.42 -8.37 6.75
N ARG A 12 6.69 -8.61 6.41
CA ARG A 12 7.16 -9.91 5.89
C ARG A 12 7.03 -11.01 6.94
N ALA A 13 7.48 -10.75 8.17
CA ALA A 13 7.42 -11.73 9.26
C ALA A 13 5.98 -12.18 9.57
N ARG A 14 5.01 -11.30 9.39
CA ARG A 14 3.58 -11.59 9.58
C ARG A 14 2.83 -11.96 8.31
N ASN A 15 3.55 -12.12 7.19
CA ASN A 15 2.97 -12.44 5.89
C ASN A 15 1.86 -11.45 5.46
N ARG A 16 2.06 -10.18 5.74
CA ARG A 16 1.11 -9.13 5.34
C ARG A 16 1.25 -8.83 3.85
N ILE A 17 0.20 -8.26 3.28
CA ILE A 17 0.12 -7.97 1.84
C ILE A 17 0.32 -6.47 1.65
N PHE A 18 1.40 -6.09 0.96
CA PHE A 18 1.60 -4.70 0.56
C PHE A 18 0.64 -4.32 -0.56
N THR A 19 0.11 -3.12 -0.47
CA THR A 19 -0.79 -2.51 -1.46
C THR A 19 -0.37 -1.09 -1.75
N GLY A 20 -1.14 -0.35 -2.55
CA GLY A 20 -0.88 1.05 -2.84
C GLY A 20 0.38 1.29 -3.66
N GLY A 21 0.95 2.48 -3.51
CA GLY A 21 2.08 2.93 -4.33
C GLY A 21 3.33 2.09 -4.21
N MET A 22 3.66 1.57 -3.02
CA MET A 22 4.81 0.69 -2.84
C MET A 22 4.65 -0.64 -3.58
N ALA A 23 3.49 -1.25 -3.50
CA ALA A 23 3.22 -2.50 -4.22
C ALA A 23 3.32 -2.30 -5.74
N ILE A 24 2.79 -1.20 -6.23
CA ILE A 24 2.90 -0.83 -7.65
C ILE A 24 4.38 -0.63 -8.04
N ASP A 25 5.14 0.09 -7.23
CA ASP A 25 6.56 0.34 -7.49
C ASP A 25 7.38 -0.95 -7.53
N LEU A 26 7.15 -1.86 -6.60
CA LEU A 26 7.79 -3.19 -6.59
C LEU A 26 7.42 -4.02 -7.81
N ALA A 27 6.14 -4.01 -8.20
CA ALA A 27 5.69 -4.70 -9.40
C ALA A 27 6.34 -4.12 -10.67
N LEU A 28 6.41 -2.80 -10.78
CA LEU A 28 7.05 -2.12 -11.92
C LEU A 28 8.56 -2.41 -11.98
N LYS A 29 9.24 -2.42 -10.84
CA LYS A 29 10.68 -2.74 -10.77
C LYS A 29 10.99 -4.15 -11.28
N SER A 30 10.10 -5.10 -11.07
CA SER A 30 10.25 -6.45 -11.62
C SER A 30 10.20 -6.48 -13.17
N LYS A 31 9.70 -5.42 -13.79
CA LYS A 31 9.63 -5.24 -15.25
C LYS A 31 10.55 -4.15 -15.79
N GLY A 32 11.53 -3.71 -14.98
CA GLY A 32 12.49 -2.69 -15.38
C GLY A 32 11.94 -1.27 -15.43
N SER A 33 10.80 -1.01 -14.78
CA SER A 33 10.20 0.31 -14.63
C SER A 33 10.13 0.69 -13.15
N PHE A 34 9.66 1.88 -12.81
CA PHE A 34 9.50 2.33 -11.43
C PHE A 34 8.42 3.40 -11.30
N LEU A 35 7.91 3.57 -10.10
CA LEU A 35 6.96 4.63 -9.77
C LEU A 35 7.63 5.80 -9.04
N TYR A 36 8.55 5.49 -8.12
CA TYR A 36 9.25 6.46 -7.29
C TYR A 36 10.72 6.56 -7.63
N ASP A 37 11.21 7.80 -7.80
CA ASP A 37 12.63 8.06 -8.05
C ASP A 37 13.49 7.88 -6.80
N LYS A 38 13.04 8.30 -5.63
CA LYS A 38 13.72 8.16 -4.31
C LYS A 38 12.82 8.50 -3.11
N TYR A 39 12.88 7.68 -2.05
CA TYR A 39 12.81 7.94 -0.60
C TYR A 39 11.56 8.53 0.08
N ASN A 40 10.44 8.78 -0.56
CA ASN A 40 9.18 9.10 0.11
C ASN A 40 8.15 8.02 -0.19
N ILE A 41 8.38 6.83 0.35
CA ILE A 41 7.46 5.72 0.19
C ILE A 41 6.59 5.66 1.45
N ASP A 42 5.30 5.91 1.27
CA ASP A 42 4.29 5.57 2.26
C ASP A 42 4.03 4.07 2.15
N PHE A 43 4.11 3.38 3.28
CA PHE A 43 3.79 1.97 3.32
C PHE A 43 2.31 1.78 3.54
N ASP A 44 1.69 1.04 2.64
CA ASP A 44 0.32 0.55 2.80
C ASP A 44 0.35 -0.98 2.80
N PHE A 45 -0.18 -1.61 3.84
CA PHE A 45 -0.37 -3.05 3.83
C PHE A 45 -1.69 -3.47 4.47
N LEU A 46 -2.16 -4.64 4.04
CA LEU A 46 -3.40 -5.23 4.50
C LEU A 46 -3.13 -6.19 5.65
N SER A 47 -4.00 -6.18 6.64
CA SER A 47 -3.91 -7.05 7.81
C SER A 47 -5.29 -7.45 8.33
N PRO A 48 -5.49 -8.73 8.71
CA PRO A 48 -6.68 -9.15 9.42
C PRO A 48 -6.66 -8.73 10.91
N ASP A 49 -5.48 -8.36 11.44
CA ASP A 49 -5.26 -7.93 12.82
C ASP A 49 -4.70 -6.50 12.87
N PHE A 50 -5.26 -5.60 12.10
CA PHE A 50 -4.69 -4.28 11.83
C PHE A 50 -4.45 -3.41 13.07
N HIS A 51 -5.31 -3.45 14.08
CA HIS A 51 -5.11 -2.74 15.34
C HIS A 51 -3.87 -3.27 16.08
N ARG A 52 -3.78 -4.59 16.23
CA ARG A 52 -2.65 -5.23 16.89
C ARG A 52 -1.34 -4.96 16.15
N ASP A 53 -1.37 -5.08 14.83
CA ASP A 53 -0.20 -4.78 14.01
C ASP A 53 0.25 -3.34 14.16
N ALA A 54 -0.67 -2.38 14.22
CA ALA A 54 -0.32 -0.98 14.41
C ALA A 54 0.37 -0.72 15.75
N PHE A 55 -0.14 -1.29 16.84
CA PHE A 55 0.46 -1.15 18.16
C PHE A 55 1.79 -1.89 18.26
N ASP A 56 1.88 -3.11 17.78
CA ASP A 56 3.11 -3.90 17.80
C ASP A 56 4.21 -3.25 16.95
N LEU A 57 3.88 -2.71 15.78
CA LEU A 57 4.82 -1.97 14.95
C LEU A 57 5.31 -0.69 15.63
N THR A 58 4.41 0.03 16.28
CA THR A 58 4.76 1.23 17.04
C THR A 58 5.71 0.91 18.19
N ASP A 59 5.45 -0.16 18.92
CA ASP A 59 6.32 -0.63 19.99
C ASP A 59 7.70 -1.06 19.47
N LEU A 60 7.74 -1.75 18.35
CA LEU A 60 8.99 -2.17 17.71
C LEU A 60 9.83 -0.98 17.27
N LEU A 61 9.21 0.02 16.62
CA LEU A 61 9.87 1.27 16.24
C LEU A 61 10.38 2.06 17.45
N GLY A 62 9.66 2.00 18.56
CA GLY A 62 10.01 2.66 19.80
C GLY A 62 11.23 2.09 20.53
N GLN A 63 11.82 0.99 20.06
CA GLN A 63 13.11 0.48 20.56
C GLN A 63 14.27 1.38 20.11
N ASP A 64 14.17 2.03 18.97
CA ASP A 64 15.23 2.81 18.36
C ASP A 64 14.84 4.28 18.10
N LEU A 65 13.55 4.60 18.09
CA LEU A 65 13.01 5.94 17.91
C LEU A 65 12.44 6.48 19.22
N GLU A 66 12.36 7.81 19.32
CA GLU A 66 11.77 8.48 20.49
C GLU A 66 10.28 8.14 20.62
N LYS A 67 9.93 7.45 21.71
CA LYS A 67 8.56 6.93 21.93
C LYS A 67 7.50 8.01 22.00
N ASP A 68 7.82 9.16 22.56
CA ASP A 68 6.91 10.30 22.66
C ASP A 68 6.57 10.97 21.32
N ARG A 69 7.32 10.63 20.27
CA ARG A 69 7.07 11.07 18.89
C ARG A 69 6.37 10.02 18.03
N LEU A 70 6.22 8.80 18.54
CA LEU A 70 5.54 7.71 17.87
C LEU A 70 4.09 7.61 18.34
N ASN A 71 3.18 7.40 17.41
CA ASN A 71 1.80 7.07 17.74
C ASN A 71 1.14 6.21 16.67
N ALA A 72 0.14 5.45 17.10
CA ALA A 72 -0.79 4.74 16.24
C ALA A 72 -2.17 5.36 16.41
N ILE A 73 -2.78 5.78 15.33
CA ILE A 73 -4.09 6.43 15.32
C ILE A 73 -5.00 5.83 14.26
N VAL A 74 -6.30 5.97 14.46
CA VAL A 74 -7.26 5.69 13.40
C VAL A 74 -7.08 6.73 12.30
N ALA A 75 -6.94 6.28 11.05
CA ALA A 75 -6.84 7.15 9.89
C ALA A 75 -8.21 7.75 9.52
N MET A 76 -8.26 8.51 8.43
CA MET A 76 -9.52 9.09 7.94
C MET A 76 -10.60 8.02 7.68
N HIS A 77 -10.20 6.84 7.21
CA HIS A 77 -11.07 5.68 7.09
C HIS A 77 -11.00 4.84 8.37
N PRO A 78 -12.14 4.46 8.99
CA PRO A 78 -12.16 3.72 10.26
C PRO A 78 -11.56 2.31 10.15
N SER A 79 -11.40 1.79 8.95
CA SER A 79 -10.75 0.50 8.68
C SER A 79 -9.22 0.60 8.48
N THR A 80 -8.62 1.75 8.73
CA THR A 80 -7.18 1.94 8.58
C THR A 80 -6.59 2.53 9.84
N MET A 81 -5.52 1.91 10.33
CA MET A 81 -4.67 2.44 11.38
C MET A 81 -3.42 3.05 10.78
N ARG A 82 -3.05 4.22 11.25
CA ARG A 82 -1.84 4.94 10.82
C ARG A 82 -0.81 4.96 11.91
N VAL A 83 0.39 4.49 11.60
CA VAL A 83 1.57 4.65 12.44
C VAL A 83 2.32 5.89 11.98
N ARG A 84 2.58 6.81 12.93
CA ARG A 84 3.26 8.10 12.67
C ARG A 84 4.49 8.26 13.55
N TYR A 85 5.49 8.92 13.00
CA TYR A 85 6.62 9.47 13.73
C TYR A 85 6.75 10.96 13.40
N ASN A 86 6.85 11.81 14.41
CA ASN A 86 6.91 13.26 14.25
C ASN A 86 5.76 13.82 13.36
N PHE A 87 4.54 13.32 13.56
CA PHE A 87 3.34 13.67 12.78
C PHE A 87 3.37 13.27 11.30
N GLN A 88 4.41 12.57 10.87
CA GLN A 88 4.51 12.04 9.51
C GLN A 88 4.10 10.56 9.49
N ALA A 89 3.28 10.20 8.52
CA ALA A 89 2.88 8.82 8.31
C ALA A 89 4.11 7.95 7.96
N ILE A 90 4.24 6.82 8.66
CA ILE A 90 5.21 5.77 8.33
C ILE A 90 4.52 4.64 7.60
N ALA A 91 3.38 4.18 8.13
CA ALA A 91 2.63 3.07 7.58
C ALA A 91 1.13 3.23 7.80
N ASP A 92 0.35 2.88 6.81
CA ASP A 92 -1.09 2.72 6.88
C ASP A 92 -1.43 1.22 6.81
N ILE A 93 -2.12 0.72 7.82
CA ILE A 93 -2.48 -0.67 7.94
C ILE A 93 -3.99 -0.78 7.81
N THR A 94 -4.45 -1.41 6.73
CA THR A 94 -5.86 -1.51 6.40
C THR A 94 -6.40 -2.88 6.75
N TYR A 95 -7.54 -2.88 7.44
CA TYR A 95 -8.23 -4.09 7.82
C TYR A 95 -8.74 -4.87 6.60
N THR A 96 -8.45 -6.15 6.61
CA THR A 96 -9.02 -7.11 5.66
C THR A 96 -9.44 -8.36 6.46
N PRO A 97 -10.72 -8.74 6.45
CA PRO A 97 -11.18 -9.93 7.17
C PRO A 97 -10.38 -11.17 6.79
N HIS A 98 -10.17 -12.08 7.75
CA HIS A 98 -9.39 -13.30 7.55
C HIS A 98 -9.86 -14.10 6.32
N GLU A 99 -11.17 -14.19 6.13
CA GLU A 99 -11.77 -14.94 5.02
C GLU A 99 -11.42 -14.33 3.65
N LEU A 100 -11.27 -13.01 3.58
CA LEU A 100 -10.91 -12.30 2.36
C LEU A 100 -9.40 -12.19 2.17
N PHE A 101 -8.64 -12.09 3.25
CA PHE A 101 -7.19 -11.92 3.21
C PHE A 101 -6.50 -13.03 2.42
N ASP A 102 -6.91 -14.27 2.63
CA ASP A 102 -6.34 -15.44 1.95
C ASP A 102 -6.80 -15.57 0.47
N LEU A 103 -7.87 -14.87 0.10
CA LEU A 103 -8.41 -14.88 -1.26
C LEU A 103 -7.83 -13.77 -2.16
N ILE A 104 -7.15 -12.78 -1.60
CA ILE A 104 -6.58 -11.69 -2.39
C ILE A 104 -5.47 -12.24 -3.29
N PRO A 105 -5.54 -12.01 -4.62
CA PRO A 105 -4.48 -12.39 -5.53
C PRO A 105 -3.19 -11.65 -5.21
N THR A 106 -2.12 -12.38 -5.00
CA THR A 106 -0.82 -11.81 -4.66
C THR A 106 0.30 -12.38 -5.51
N ILE A 107 1.39 -11.63 -5.63
CA ILE A 107 2.68 -12.12 -6.14
C ILE A 107 3.76 -11.76 -5.15
N GLU A 108 4.92 -12.38 -5.31
CA GLU A 108 6.12 -12.03 -4.55
C GLU A 108 7.02 -11.12 -5.40
N ALA A 109 7.48 -10.02 -4.80
CA ALA A 109 8.43 -9.10 -5.41
C ALA A 109 9.42 -8.63 -4.35
N ASN A 110 10.72 -8.81 -4.59
CA ASN A 110 11.80 -8.48 -3.64
C ASN A 110 11.59 -9.05 -2.22
N GLY A 111 11.08 -10.28 -2.13
CA GLY A 111 10.79 -10.93 -0.87
C GLY A 111 9.54 -10.40 -0.14
N CYS A 112 8.80 -9.49 -0.74
CA CYS A 112 7.55 -8.96 -0.20
C CYS A 112 6.35 -9.57 -0.93
N ARG A 113 5.29 -9.88 -0.15
CA ARG A 113 4.00 -10.26 -0.70
C ARG A 113 3.24 -9.00 -1.09
N ILE A 114 2.92 -8.84 -2.37
CA ILE A 114 2.22 -7.67 -2.88
C ILE A 114 0.91 -8.08 -3.56
N VAL A 115 -0.07 -7.18 -3.57
CA VAL A 115 -1.30 -7.37 -4.35
C VAL A 115 -0.94 -7.55 -5.81
N HIS A 116 -1.55 -8.53 -6.47
CA HIS A 116 -1.29 -8.82 -7.88
C HIS A 116 -1.52 -7.58 -8.75
N PRO A 117 -0.60 -7.25 -9.68
CA PRO A 117 -0.69 -6.04 -10.50
C PRO A 117 -2.01 -5.89 -11.27
N CYS A 118 -2.58 -6.99 -11.76
CA CYS A 118 -3.88 -6.95 -12.44
C CYS A 118 -5.02 -6.56 -11.49
N TYR A 119 -4.97 -7.01 -10.23
CA TYR A 119 -5.93 -6.59 -9.22
C TYR A 119 -5.76 -5.09 -8.88
N GLN A 120 -4.53 -4.61 -8.78
CA GLN A 120 -4.23 -3.19 -8.61
C GLN A 120 -4.78 -2.34 -9.76
N MET A 121 -4.68 -2.81 -11.00
CA MET A 121 -5.26 -2.11 -12.16
C MET A 121 -6.78 -2.00 -12.07
N ILE A 122 -7.46 -3.05 -11.64
CA ILE A 122 -8.92 -3.05 -11.43
C ILE A 122 -9.29 -2.03 -10.34
N ASP A 123 -8.60 -2.06 -9.22
CA ASP A 123 -8.84 -1.16 -8.09
C ASP A 123 -8.61 0.31 -8.48
N GLN A 124 -7.53 0.61 -9.17
CA GLN A 124 -7.24 1.94 -9.73
C GLN A 124 -8.29 2.38 -10.73
N HIS A 125 -8.74 1.47 -11.60
CA HIS A 125 -9.79 1.77 -12.57
C HIS A 125 -11.11 2.12 -11.91
N LEU A 126 -11.50 1.38 -10.87
CA LEU A 126 -12.70 1.68 -10.07
C LEU A 126 -12.59 3.05 -9.39
N ALA A 127 -11.44 3.37 -8.80
CA ALA A 127 -11.21 4.68 -8.19
C ALA A 127 -11.31 5.83 -9.20
N LEU A 128 -10.77 5.64 -10.42
CA LEU A 128 -10.85 6.63 -11.50
C LEU A 128 -12.26 6.76 -12.08
N SER A 129 -13.07 5.69 -12.05
CA SER A 129 -14.44 5.67 -12.57
C SER A 129 -15.45 6.31 -11.63
N MET A 130 -15.15 6.40 -10.33
CA MET A 130 -16.02 6.95 -9.29
C MET A 130 -15.32 8.02 -8.46
N PRO A 131 -14.90 9.16 -9.08
CA PRO A 131 -14.03 10.13 -8.44
C PRO A 131 -14.66 10.87 -7.26
N TYR A 132 -15.97 10.91 -7.17
CA TYR A 132 -16.70 11.69 -6.15
C TYR A 132 -17.18 10.86 -4.97
N ALA A 133 -16.87 9.56 -4.94
CA ALA A 133 -17.48 8.66 -3.97
C ALA A 133 -17.02 8.92 -2.53
N ASN A 134 -15.76 9.36 -2.28
CA ASN A 134 -15.17 9.36 -0.93
C ASN A 134 -14.22 10.51 -0.60
N GLU A 135 -14.04 11.53 -1.45
CA GLU A 135 -13.02 12.56 -1.23
C GLU A 135 -13.58 13.98 -1.35
N PRO A 136 -13.13 14.93 -0.52
CA PRO A 136 -13.41 16.34 -0.72
C PRO A 136 -12.92 16.81 -2.09
N LEU A 137 -13.74 17.62 -2.77
CA LEU A 137 -13.45 18.14 -4.11
C LEU A 137 -12.07 18.80 -4.26
N ILE A 138 -11.58 19.41 -3.19
CA ILE A 138 -10.29 20.12 -3.19
C ILE A 138 -9.08 19.18 -3.39
N ASN A 139 -9.21 17.91 -3.03
CA ASN A 139 -8.13 16.92 -3.11
C ASN A 139 -8.18 16.06 -4.37
N LEU A 140 -9.27 16.11 -5.13
CA LEU A 140 -9.51 15.23 -6.28
C LEU A 140 -8.49 15.40 -7.40
N GLY A 141 -8.08 16.64 -7.70
CA GLY A 141 -7.19 16.90 -8.84
C GLY A 141 -5.81 16.23 -8.70
N GLY A 142 -5.18 16.33 -7.53
CA GLY A 142 -3.88 15.72 -7.26
C GLY A 142 -3.93 14.20 -7.20
N ARG A 143 -4.95 13.65 -6.54
CA ARG A 143 -5.17 12.21 -6.44
C ARG A 143 -5.47 11.58 -7.79
N TYR A 144 -6.33 12.21 -8.58
CA TYR A 144 -6.69 11.76 -9.92
C TYR A 144 -5.47 11.63 -10.84
N LYS A 145 -4.63 12.66 -10.85
CA LYS A 145 -3.37 12.65 -11.62
C LYS A 145 -2.45 11.53 -11.19
N LYS A 146 -2.28 11.34 -9.89
CA LYS A 146 -1.46 10.29 -9.30
C LYS A 146 -1.97 8.90 -9.69
N ASP A 147 -3.27 8.65 -9.54
CA ASP A 147 -3.89 7.37 -9.86
C ASP A 147 -3.86 7.08 -11.35
N PHE A 148 -4.06 8.09 -12.18
CA PHE A 148 -3.97 7.98 -13.63
C PHE A 148 -2.56 7.58 -14.11
N ILE A 149 -1.52 8.19 -13.54
CA ILE A 149 -0.13 7.85 -13.87
C ILE A 149 0.18 6.41 -13.44
N ARG A 150 -0.27 5.99 -12.26
CA ARG A 150 -0.12 4.61 -11.78
C ARG A 150 -0.78 3.62 -12.72
N GLN A 151 -2.01 3.91 -13.13
CA GLN A 151 -2.76 3.07 -14.07
C GLN A 151 -2.04 2.92 -15.41
N LEU A 152 -1.57 4.00 -16.00
CA LEU A 152 -0.82 3.97 -17.26
C LEU A 152 0.47 3.14 -17.17
N LYS A 153 1.23 3.32 -16.09
CA LYS A 153 2.47 2.55 -15.88
C LYS A 153 2.19 1.07 -15.69
N LEU A 154 1.16 0.71 -14.92
CA LEU A 154 0.75 -0.69 -14.73
C LEU A 154 0.29 -1.33 -16.04
N MET A 155 -0.53 -0.65 -16.81
CA MET A 155 -1.01 -1.16 -18.12
C MET A 155 0.13 -1.39 -19.12
N ARG A 156 1.17 -0.57 -19.09
CA ARG A 156 2.35 -0.75 -19.94
C ARG A 156 3.21 -1.93 -19.50
N ALA A 157 3.41 -2.11 -18.21
CA ALA A 157 4.24 -3.17 -17.66
C ALA A 157 3.53 -4.54 -17.63
N PHE A 158 2.22 -4.53 -17.44
CA PHE A 158 1.35 -5.71 -17.37
C PHE A 158 0.17 -5.54 -18.33
N PRO A 159 0.39 -5.63 -19.65
CA PRO A 159 -0.67 -5.44 -20.61
C PRO A 159 -1.78 -6.48 -20.44
N PRO A 160 -3.06 -6.10 -20.59
CA PRO A 160 -4.17 -7.04 -20.54
C PRO A 160 -3.97 -8.14 -21.58
N ALA A 161 -4.34 -9.37 -21.21
CA ALA A 161 -4.30 -10.47 -22.16
C ALA A 161 -5.15 -10.11 -23.39
N LYS A 162 -4.57 -10.24 -24.60
CA LYS A 162 -5.35 -10.09 -25.84
C LYS A 162 -6.36 -11.24 -25.86
N TYR A 163 -7.63 -10.91 -26.01
CA TYR A 163 -8.64 -11.91 -26.33
C TYR A 163 -8.23 -12.56 -27.65
N VAL A 164 -7.81 -13.81 -27.57
CA VAL A 164 -7.73 -14.65 -28.75
C VAL A 164 -9.17 -15.08 -29.02
N LYS A 165 -9.80 -14.52 -30.04
CA LYS A 165 -11.04 -15.11 -30.56
C LYS A 165 -10.66 -16.49 -31.09
N GLU A 166 -11.15 -17.51 -30.44
CA GLU A 166 -11.20 -18.85 -31.04
C GLU A 166 -12.07 -18.83 -32.30
#